data_40af2ac3253769ba2f9e41c42b3163a1
#
_entry.id   40af2ac3253769ba2f9e41c42b3163a1
#
_cell.length_a   1.000
_cell.length_b   1.000
_cell.length_c   1.000
_cell.angle_alpha   90.00
_cell.angle_beta   90.00
_cell.angle_gamma   90.00
#
_symmetry.space_group_name_H-M   'P 1'
#
loop_
_entity.id
_entity.type
_entity.pdbx_description
1 polymer ?
#
loop_
_entity_poly.entity_id
_entity_poly.type
_entity_poly.pdbx_seq_one_letter_code
_entity_poly.pdbx_strand_id
1 'polypeptide(L)'
;MAGRKRKKISIRNKLLIIMLAVALLQGVFCFVAVGFNGGFEQLKKSADNTLINTTKARKNTLENLITNKWSNLKEYQKAIQDSIHTQLDQRHKTVLDLEENKELNNEILLEVSNQIVDMLRYSSTTEAYIIFQGYGGKTDTDSHCGLCIRNLNQTMSISREGLLMETGPTEISRHLGIAMDSYWTSKMELGQDGQDTSF
;
A
#
# COMPACT_ATOMS: atom_id res chain seq x y z
N MET A 1 -49.95 -42.09 -56.84
CA MET A 1 -50.12 -42.13 -55.35
C MET A 1 -48.89 -42.74 -54.75
N ALA A 2 -48.03 -41.90 -54.09
CA ALA A 2 -46.75 -42.33 -53.51
C ALA A 2 -46.98 -42.71 -52.04
N GLY A 3 -46.91 -44.01 -51.76
CA GLY A 3 -47.05 -44.56 -50.39
C GLY A 3 -45.89 -44.18 -49.48
N ARG A 4 -46.19 -43.36 -48.53
CA ARG A 4 -45.21 -42.89 -47.46
C ARG A 4 -44.86 -44.09 -46.58
N LYS A 5 -43.66 -44.71 -46.77
CA LYS A 5 -43.16 -45.78 -45.94
C LYS A 5 -42.86 -45.17 -44.53
N ARG A 6 -43.69 -45.52 -43.55
CA ARG A 6 -43.43 -45.18 -42.12
C ARG A 6 -42.18 -45.96 -41.65
N LYS A 7 -41.10 -45.27 -41.43
CA LYS A 7 -39.88 -45.83 -40.77
C LYS A 7 -40.25 -46.37 -39.40
N LYS A 8 -40.19 -47.69 -39.20
CA LYS A 8 -40.37 -48.30 -37.86
C LYS A 8 -39.21 -47.88 -36.97
N ILE A 9 -39.50 -47.04 -35.97
CA ILE A 9 -38.53 -46.65 -34.94
C ILE A 9 -38.25 -47.86 -34.07
N SER A 10 -36.95 -48.20 -33.88
CA SER A 10 -36.50 -49.29 -33.03
C SER A 10 -37.03 -49.12 -31.60
N ILE A 11 -37.37 -50.23 -30.93
CA ILE A 11 -37.85 -50.24 -29.54
C ILE A 11 -36.90 -49.50 -28.64
N ARG A 12 -35.57 -49.65 -28.83
CA ARG A 12 -34.52 -48.94 -28.10
C ARG A 12 -34.66 -47.43 -28.22
N ASN A 13 -34.91 -46.91 -29.41
CA ASN A 13 -35.08 -45.49 -29.65
C ASN A 13 -36.39 -44.95 -29.06
N LYS A 14 -37.46 -45.70 -29.03
CA LYS A 14 -38.70 -45.35 -28.36
C LYS A 14 -38.49 -45.22 -26.85
N LEU A 15 -37.77 -46.14 -26.24
CA LEU A 15 -37.48 -46.17 -24.82
C LEU A 15 -36.60 -44.97 -24.44
N LEU A 16 -35.57 -44.67 -25.25
CA LEU A 16 -34.69 -43.53 -25.05
C LEU A 16 -35.42 -42.19 -25.15
N ILE A 17 -36.36 -42.06 -26.10
CA ILE A 17 -37.18 -40.84 -26.23
C ILE A 17 -38.07 -40.66 -24.99
N ILE A 18 -38.66 -41.74 -24.49
CA ILE A 18 -39.52 -41.67 -23.28
C ILE A 18 -38.70 -41.28 -22.07
N MET A 19 -37.51 -41.90 -21.88
CA MET A 19 -36.63 -41.54 -20.76
C MET A 19 -36.16 -40.06 -20.83
N LEU A 20 -35.82 -39.58 -22.03
CA LEU A 20 -35.43 -38.18 -22.24
C LEU A 20 -36.60 -37.24 -21.94
N ALA A 21 -37.80 -37.56 -22.37
CA ALA A 21 -39.00 -36.77 -22.11
C ALA A 21 -39.31 -36.68 -20.59
N VAL A 22 -39.21 -37.80 -19.87
CA VAL A 22 -39.38 -37.83 -18.40
C VAL A 22 -38.31 -36.99 -17.69
N ALA A 23 -37.04 -37.10 -18.09
CA ALA A 23 -35.96 -36.32 -17.51
C ALA A 23 -36.16 -34.81 -17.75
N LEU A 24 -36.59 -34.40 -18.95
CA LEU A 24 -36.90 -32.99 -19.23
C LEU A 24 -38.09 -32.51 -18.40
N LEU A 25 -39.11 -33.32 -18.24
CA LEU A 25 -40.30 -32.97 -17.47
C LEU A 25 -39.98 -32.81 -15.99
N GLN A 26 -39.12 -33.67 -15.43
CA GLN A 26 -38.60 -33.54 -14.07
C GLN A 26 -37.77 -32.25 -13.89
N GLY A 27 -36.90 -31.95 -14.86
CA GLY A 27 -36.07 -30.71 -14.83
C GLY A 27 -36.95 -29.46 -14.80
N VAL A 28 -37.99 -29.40 -15.68
CA VAL A 28 -38.94 -28.29 -15.73
C VAL A 28 -39.72 -28.20 -14.41
N PHE A 29 -40.18 -29.31 -13.86
CA PHE A 29 -40.91 -29.33 -12.60
C PHE A 29 -40.09 -28.82 -11.44
N CYS A 30 -38.81 -29.23 -11.32
CA CYS A 30 -37.89 -28.72 -10.34
C CYS A 30 -37.63 -27.21 -10.48
N PHE A 31 -37.46 -26.73 -11.70
CA PHE A 31 -37.26 -25.31 -11.98
C PHE A 31 -38.48 -24.46 -11.58
N VAL A 32 -39.67 -24.93 -11.92
CA VAL A 32 -40.94 -24.30 -11.55
C VAL A 32 -41.15 -24.34 -10.04
N ALA A 33 -40.89 -25.46 -9.37
CA ALA A 33 -41.04 -25.59 -7.94
C ALA A 33 -40.09 -24.62 -7.17
N VAL A 34 -38.83 -24.45 -7.60
CA VAL A 34 -37.88 -23.49 -7.02
C VAL A 34 -38.37 -22.06 -7.27
N GLY A 35 -38.88 -21.76 -8.47
CA GLY A 35 -39.40 -20.44 -8.81
C GLY A 35 -40.63 -20.04 -8.00
N PHE A 36 -41.61 -20.94 -7.87
CA PHE A 36 -42.86 -20.68 -7.12
C PHE A 36 -42.62 -20.55 -5.60
N ASN A 37 -41.64 -21.22 -5.06
CA ASN A 37 -41.29 -21.12 -3.61
C ASN A 37 -40.41 -19.91 -3.28
N GLY A 38 -40.25 -18.94 -4.16
CA GLY A 38 -39.43 -17.75 -3.92
C GLY A 38 -37.92 -18.04 -3.83
N GLY A 39 -37.50 -19.23 -4.27
CA GLY A 39 -36.10 -19.65 -4.19
C GLY A 39 -35.14 -18.70 -4.89
N PHE A 40 -35.53 -18.11 -6.01
CA PHE A 40 -34.72 -17.11 -6.73
C PHE A 40 -34.59 -15.81 -5.97
N GLU A 41 -35.64 -15.36 -5.29
CA GLU A 41 -35.57 -14.16 -4.44
C GLU A 41 -34.67 -14.38 -3.21
N GLN A 42 -34.79 -15.56 -2.60
CA GLN A 42 -33.92 -15.92 -1.47
C GLN A 42 -32.47 -16.03 -1.89
N LEU A 43 -32.14 -16.62 -3.05
CA LEU A 43 -30.81 -16.66 -3.61
C LEU A 43 -30.24 -15.28 -3.89
N LYS A 44 -31.04 -14.41 -4.51
CA LYS A 44 -30.67 -13.02 -4.77
C LYS A 44 -30.39 -12.27 -3.47
N LYS A 45 -31.30 -12.34 -2.51
CA LYS A 45 -31.15 -11.68 -1.20
C LYS A 45 -29.94 -12.22 -0.43
N SER A 46 -29.69 -13.52 -0.51
CA SER A 46 -28.50 -14.14 0.11
C SER A 46 -27.19 -13.66 -0.57
N ALA A 47 -27.18 -13.58 -1.90
CA ALA A 47 -26.04 -13.05 -2.65
C ALA A 47 -25.79 -11.58 -2.33
N ASP A 48 -26.83 -10.76 -2.31
CA ASP A 48 -26.73 -9.32 -1.97
C ASP A 48 -26.23 -9.14 -0.54
N ASN A 49 -26.76 -9.89 0.42
CA ASN A 49 -26.30 -9.84 1.82
C ASN A 49 -24.83 -10.27 1.96
N THR A 50 -24.42 -11.32 1.25
CA THR A 50 -23.04 -11.79 1.24
C THR A 50 -22.11 -10.72 0.67
N LEU A 51 -22.51 -10.11 -0.44
CA LEU A 51 -21.73 -9.04 -1.07
C LEU A 51 -21.59 -7.83 -0.13
N ILE A 52 -22.70 -7.38 0.46
CA ILE A 52 -22.70 -6.25 1.41
C ILE A 52 -21.84 -6.55 2.63
N ASN A 53 -21.97 -7.74 3.21
CA ASN A 53 -21.19 -8.13 4.39
C ASN A 53 -19.70 -8.25 4.08
N THR A 54 -19.36 -8.82 2.93
CA THR A 54 -17.97 -8.93 2.47
C THR A 54 -17.36 -7.53 2.23
N THR A 55 -18.12 -6.65 1.60
CA THR A 55 -17.66 -5.28 1.34
C THR A 55 -17.48 -4.49 2.64
N LYS A 56 -18.41 -4.61 3.59
CA LYS A 56 -18.28 -4.00 4.92
C LYS A 56 -17.09 -4.54 5.69
N ALA A 57 -16.86 -5.85 5.67
CA ALA A 57 -15.72 -6.47 6.34
C ALA A 57 -14.39 -5.96 5.76
N ARG A 58 -14.27 -5.88 4.42
CA ARG A 58 -13.09 -5.32 3.75
C ARG A 58 -12.89 -3.85 4.07
N LYS A 59 -13.97 -3.05 4.06
CA LYS A 59 -13.91 -1.64 4.46
C LYS A 59 -13.36 -1.49 5.88
N ASN A 60 -13.93 -2.21 6.86
CA ASN A 60 -13.50 -2.13 8.25
C ASN A 60 -12.03 -2.57 8.42
N THR A 61 -11.59 -3.60 7.69
CA THR A 61 -10.19 -4.04 7.70
C THR A 61 -9.27 -2.95 7.16
N LEU A 62 -9.66 -2.31 6.04
CA LEU A 62 -8.90 -1.21 5.45
C LEU A 62 -8.84 0.01 6.39
N GLU A 63 -9.98 0.40 6.96
CA GLU A 63 -10.05 1.52 7.92
C GLU A 63 -9.16 1.26 9.14
N ASN A 64 -9.20 0.06 9.70
CA ASN A 64 -8.34 -0.32 10.83
C ASN A 64 -6.85 -0.30 10.45
N LEU A 65 -6.50 -0.82 9.27
CA LEU A 65 -5.11 -0.80 8.80
C LEU A 65 -4.60 0.63 8.60
N ILE A 66 -5.42 1.48 7.96
CA ILE A 66 -5.07 2.89 7.73
C ILE A 66 -4.94 3.61 9.08
N THR A 67 -5.92 3.47 9.97
CA THR A 67 -5.91 4.13 11.28
C THR A 67 -4.70 3.75 12.10
N ASN A 68 -4.37 2.45 12.16
CA ASN A 68 -3.21 1.98 12.91
C ASN A 68 -1.89 2.51 12.29
N LYS A 69 -1.77 2.53 10.96
CA LYS A 69 -0.59 3.07 10.29
C LYS A 69 -0.41 4.56 10.54
N TRP A 70 -1.50 5.35 10.46
CA TRP A 70 -1.46 6.79 10.75
C TRP A 70 -1.13 7.09 12.22
N SER A 71 -1.65 6.29 13.15
CA SER A 71 -1.32 6.43 14.57
C SER A 71 0.17 6.23 14.81
N ASN A 72 0.72 5.16 14.25
CA ASN A 72 2.15 4.87 14.36
C ASN A 72 3.03 5.96 13.73
N LEU A 73 2.65 6.48 12.55
CA LEU A 73 3.39 7.56 11.90
C LEU A 73 3.44 8.83 12.77
N LYS A 74 2.33 9.19 13.41
CA LYS A 74 2.31 10.35 14.32
C LYS A 74 3.23 10.18 15.52
N GLU A 75 3.29 8.98 16.09
CA GLU A 75 4.20 8.69 17.20
C GLU A 75 5.66 8.80 16.77
N TYR A 76 6.02 8.23 15.61
CA TYR A 76 7.37 8.36 15.07
C TYR A 76 7.72 9.80 14.72
N GLN A 77 6.81 10.53 14.07
CA GLN A 77 7.02 11.95 13.77
C GLN A 77 7.32 12.74 15.04
N LYS A 78 6.52 12.54 16.08
CA LYS A 78 6.72 13.21 17.36
C LYS A 78 8.05 12.82 18.00
N ALA A 79 8.37 11.53 18.04
CA ALA A 79 9.64 11.04 18.60
C ALA A 79 10.86 11.64 17.87
N ILE A 80 10.80 11.74 16.54
CA ILE A 80 11.85 12.37 15.74
C ILE A 80 11.95 13.86 16.06
N GLN A 81 10.84 14.59 16.14
CA GLN A 81 10.83 16.00 16.51
C GLN A 81 11.39 16.23 17.91
N ASP A 82 10.95 15.45 18.89
CA ASP A 82 11.43 15.53 20.27
C ASP A 82 12.94 15.22 20.34
N SER A 83 13.41 14.25 19.54
CA SER A 83 14.83 13.93 19.44
C SER A 83 15.63 15.10 18.86
N ILE A 84 15.17 15.72 17.78
CA ILE A 84 15.81 16.89 17.16
C ILE A 84 15.90 18.04 18.16
N HIS A 85 14.80 18.37 18.84
CA HIS A 85 14.79 19.42 19.85
C HIS A 85 15.76 19.12 20.99
N THR A 86 15.75 17.90 21.50
CA THR A 86 16.68 17.47 22.58
C THR A 86 18.15 17.64 22.17
N GLN A 87 18.48 17.27 20.92
CA GLN A 87 19.83 17.40 20.39
C GLN A 87 20.25 18.86 20.22
N LEU A 88 19.33 19.71 19.80
CA LEU A 88 19.58 21.15 19.67
C LEU A 88 19.77 21.80 21.05
N ASP A 89 18.91 21.47 22.01
CA ASP A 89 19.00 22.00 23.38
C ASP A 89 20.31 21.60 24.06
N GLN A 90 20.76 20.36 23.91
CA GLN A 90 22.03 19.88 24.43
C GLN A 90 23.24 20.64 23.86
N ARG A 91 23.13 21.14 22.65
CA ARG A 91 24.17 21.94 21.99
C ARG A 91 24.00 23.44 22.18
N HIS A 92 22.97 23.86 22.95
CA HIS A 92 22.58 25.28 23.09
C HIS A 92 22.32 25.94 21.73
N LYS A 93 21.66 25.22 20.83
CA LYS A 93 21.30 25.60 19.47
C LYS A 93 19.79 25.66 19.30
N THR A 94 19.34 26.38 18.28
CA THR A 94 17.92 26.51 17.91
C THR A 94 17.70 25.96 16.50
N VAL A 95 16.44 25.82 16.11
CA VAL A 95 16.07 25.42 14.74
C VAL A 95 16.62 26.43 13.71
N LEU A 96 16.75 27.71 14.07
CA LEU A 96 17.34 28.74 13.20
C LEU A 96 18.82 28.50 12.90
N ASP A 97 19.57 27.93 13.85
CA ASP A 97 20.98 27.57 13.64
C ASP A 97 21.15 26.48 12.56
N LEU A 98 20.11 25.68 12.29
CA LEU A 98 20.12 24.68 11.21
C LEU A 98 20.11 25.33 9.83
N GLU A 99 19.60 26.56 9.68
CA GLU A 99 19.54 27.24 8.39
C GLU A 99 20.92 27.58 7.84
N GLU A 100 21.89 27.82 8.73
CA GLU A 100 23.23 28.31 8.36
C GLU A 100 24.34 27.28 8.55
N ASN A 101 24.06 26.14 9.24
CA ASN A 101 25.10 25.21 9.65
C ASN A 101 24.89 23.80 9.08
N LYS A 102 25.56 23.52 7.96
CA LYS A 102 25.53 22.20 7.29
C LYS A 102 26.06 21.07 8.18
N GLU A 103 27.10 21.31 8.96
CA GLU A 103 27.70 20.27 9.81
C GLU A 103 26.72 19.88 10.91
N LEU A 104 26.08 20.85 11.55
CA LEU A 104 25.01 20.61 12.53
C LEU A 104 23.84 19.83 11.92
N ASN A 105 23.43 20.18 10.70
CA ASN A 105 22.38 19.44 9.99
C ASN A 105 22.76 17.98 9.81
N ASN A 106 23.97 17.70 9.34
CA ASN A 106 24.45 16.34 9.13
C ASN A 106 24.52 15.54 10.44
N GLU A 107 24.97 16.16 11.52
CA GLU A 107 24.98 15.54 12.84
C GLU A 107 23.59 15.19 13.33
N ILE A 108 22.64 16.13 13.24
CA ILE A 108 21.23 15.89 13.63
C ILE A 108 20.61 14.80 12.78
N LEU A 109 20.81 14.82 11.46
CA LEU A 109 20.30 13.77 10.56
C LEU A 109 20.88 12.40 10.90
N LEU A 110 22.17 12.33 11.28
CA LEU A 110 22.80 11.09 11.67
C LEU A 110 22.17 10.51 12.93
N GLU A 111 21.92 11.35 13.94
CA GLU A 111 21.30 10.93 15.21
C GLU A 111 19.87 10.40 15.03
N VAL A 112 19.06 11.04 14.16
CA VAL A 112 17.67 10.61 13.93
C VAL A 112 17.51 9.54 12.84
N SER A 113 18.57 9.22 12.12
CA SER A 113 18.51 8.31 10.97
C SER A 113 17.99 6.92 11.31
N ASN A 114 18.33 6.36 12.47
CA ASN A 114 17.81 5.09 12.93
C ASN A 114 16.30 5.14 13.18
N GLN A 115 15.78 6.25 13.71
CA GLN A 115 14.35 6.44 13.96
C GLN A 115 13.57 6.50 12.65
N ILE A 116 14.16 7.08 11.59
CA ILE A 116 13.58 7.10 10.23
C ILE A 116 13.50 5.67 9.68
N VAL A 117 14.55 4.88 9.82
CA VAL A 117 14.56 3.47 9.42
C VAL A 117 13.51 2.67 10.18
N ASP A 118 13.36 2.89 11.48
CA ASP A 118 12.35 2.22 12.28
C ASP A 118 10.94 2.63 11.85
N MET A 119 10.71 3.91 11.59
CA MET A 119 9.45 4.40 11.04
C MET A 119 9.10 3.70 9.72
N LEU A 120 10.04 3.60 8.77
CA LEU A 120 9.85 2.89 7.51
C LEU A 120 9.44 1.42 7.72
N ARG A 121 10.09 0.74 8.65
CA ARG A 121 9.84 -0.67 8.93
C ARG A 121 8.48 -0.90 9.56
N TYR A 122 8.14 -0.14 10.60
CA TYR A 122 6.92 -0.37 11.38
C TYR A 122 5.68 0.21 10.72
N SER A 123 5.82 1.24 9.89
CA SER A 123 4.68 1.81 9.15
C SER A 123 4.43 1.12 7.80
N SER A 124 5.35 0.27 7.33
CA SER A 124 5.32 -0.33 5.98
C SER A 124 5.15 0.72 4.89
N THR A 125 5.73 1.90 5.09
CA THR A 125 5.79 2.95 4.07
C THR A 125 6.87 2.62 3.05
N THR A 126 6.69 3.10 1.84
CA THR A 126 7.66 2.90 0.75
C THR A 126 8.85 3.81 0.89
N GLU A 127 8.66 4.97 1.52
CA GLU A 127 9.66 6.01 1.61
C GLU A 127 9.44 6.87 2.85
N ALA A 128 10.52 7.41 3.40
CA ALA A 128 10.51 8.41 4.44
C ALA A 128 11.60 9.45 4.20
N TYR A 129 11.25 10.71 4.42
CA TYR A 129 12.19 11.80 4.25
C TYR A 129 12.08 12.84 5.37
N ILE A 130 13.20 13.50 5.62
CA ILE A 130 13.31 14.72 6.44
C ILE A 130 13.99 15.77 5.60
N ILE A 131 13.46 16.98 5.62
CA ILE A 131 14.03 18.15 4.96
C ILE A 131 14.16 19.25 5.99
N PHE A 132 15.35 19.86 6.07
CA PHE A 132 15.56 21.09 6.80
C PHE A 132 15.39 22.26 5.85
N GLN A 133 14.29 23.00 6.02
CA GLN A 133 14.05 24.25 5.30
C GLN A 133 15.07 25.29 5.74
N GLY A 134 15.58 26.08 4.78
CA GLY A 134 16.50 27.19 5.06
C GLY A 134 17.97 26.87 4.81
N TYR A 135 18.35 25.61 4.66
CA TYR A 135 19.67 25.24 4.24
C TYR A 135 19.84 25.22 2.71
N GLY A 136 19.92 26.30 2.14
CA GLY A 136 20.42 26.64 0.83
C GLY A 136 20.77 28.10 0.99
N GLY A 137 22.01 28.46 1.08
CA GLY A 137 22.36 29.87 1.24
C GLY A 137 21.57 30.74 0.27
N LYS A 138 21.49 32.02 0.49
CA LYS A 138 20.68 33.02 -0.26
C LYS A 138 20.83 32.98 -1.79
N THR A 139 21.63 32.08 -2.33
CA THR A 139 21.93 31.90 -3.76
C THR A 139 21.47 30.57 -4.36
N ASP A 140 21.00 29.61 -3.54
CA ASP A 140 20.61 28.26 -4.02
C ASP A 140 19.24 27.92 -3.40
N THR A 141 18.20 28.54 -3.94
CA THR A 141 16.85 28.55 -3.40
C THR A 141 16.13 27.19 -3.42
N ASP A 142 16.62 26.25 -4.21
CA ASP A 142 15.93 25.00 -4.49
C ASP A 142 16.60 23.76 -3.87
N SER A 143 17.76 23.93 -3.21
CA SER A 143 18.57 22.81 -2.69
C SER A 143 18.61 22.80 -1.17
N HIS A 144 18.05 21.76 -0.57
CA HIS A 144 17.87 21.63 0.87
C HIS A 144 18.70 20.47 1.45
N CYS A 145 19.14 20.63 2.70
CA CYS A 145 19.70 19.52 3.45
C CYS A 145 18.57 18.60 3.90
N GLY A 146 18.74 17.32 3.65
CA GLY A 146 17.71 16.34 4.01
C GLY A 146 18.22 14.91 3.95
N LEU A 147 17.36 14.00 4.28
CA LEU A 147 17.57 12.57 4.20
C LEU A 147 16.33 11.92 3.61
N CYS A 148 16.51 11.13 2.55
CA CYS A 148 15.47 10.31 1.96
C CYS A 148 15.93 8.85 1.92
N ILE A 149 15.10 7.97 2.46
CA ILE A 149 15.33 6.53 2.48
C ILE A 149 14.10 5.83 1.91
N ARG A 150 14.33 4.97 0.90
CA ARG A 150 13.30 4.14 0.26
C ARG A 150 13.38 2.70 0.77
N ASN A 151 12.22 2.09 0.94
CA ASN A 151 12.06 0.69 1.26
C ASN A 151 11.54 -0.09 0.04
N LEU A 152 12.42 -0.79 -0.66
CA LEU A 152 12.08 -1.53 -1.88
C LEU A 152 11.20 -2.75 -1.61
N ASN A 153 11.33 -3.37 -0.46
CA ASN A 153 10.68 -4.64 -0.18
C ASN A 153 9.32 -4.51 0.50
N GLN A 154 8.95 -3.31 0.97
CA GLN A 154 7.72 -3.03 1.73
C GLN A 154 7.43 -4.05 2.86
N THR A 155 8.44 -4.79 3.28
CA THR A 155 8.33 -5.80 4.32
C THR A 155 8.73 -5.21 5.66
N MET A 156 8.04 -5.62 6.71
CA MET A 156 8.44 -5.36 8.10
C MET A 156 9.65 -6.23 8.48
N SER A 157 10.63 -6.35 7.60
CA SER A 157 11.84 -7.13 7.87
C SER A 157 12.76 -6.38 8.83
N ILE A 158 13.33 -7.09 9.79
CA ILE A 158 14.38 -6.58 10.67
C ILE A 158 15.67 -6.34 9.86
N SER A 159 15.82 -6.98 8.71
CA SER A 159 16.94 -6.78 7.80
C SER A 159 16.93 -5.37 7.20
N ARG A 160 18.10 -4.76 7.12
CA ARG A 160 18.30 -3.51 6.36
C ARG A 160 18.45 -3.75 4.86
N GLU A 161 18.41 -5.00 4.43
CA GLU A 161 18.35 -5.37 3.03
C GLU A 161 17.08 -4.82 2.40
N GLY A 162 17.22 -4.14 1.27
CA GLY A 162 16.11 -3.50 0.58
C GLY A 162 15.84 -2.06 1.01
N LEU A 163 16.64 -1.49 1.91
CA LEU A 163 16.65 -0.04 2.14
C LEU A 163 17.71 0.61 1.24
N LEU A 164 17.31 1.67 0.56
CA LEU A 164 18.20 2.51 -0.26
C LEU A 164 18.14 3.96 0.23
N MET A 165 19.28 4.60 0.30
CA MET A 165 19.37 6.03 0.52
C MET A 165 19.36 6.74 -0.84
N GLU A 166 18.34 7.53 -1.10
CA GLU A 166 18.22 8.33 -2.33
C GLU A 166 18.86 9.69 -2.18
N THR A 167 18.71 10.29 -1.01
CA THR A 167 19.28 11.60 -0.73
C THR A 167 19.84 11.66 0.66
N GLY A 168 20.91 12.38 0.84
CA GLY A 168 21.51 12.67 2.15
C GLY A 168 23.01 12.52 2.21
N PRO A 169 23.60 12.81 3.38
CA PRO A 169 25.05 12.66 3.60
C PRO A 169 25.50 11.20 3.52
N THR A 170 26.60 10.94 2.82
CA THR A 170 27.17 9.58 2.64
C THR A 170 27.52 8.88 3.95
N GLU A 171 27.82 9.66 4.99
CA GLU A 171 28.11 9.17 6.34
C GLU A 171 26.94 8.40 6.93
N ILE A 172 25.70 8.83 6.63
CA ILE A 172 24.47 8.19 7.10
C ILE A 172 24.29 6.80 6.47
N SER A 173 24.52 6.68 5.15
CA SER A 173 24.47 5.37 4.47
C SER A 173 25.44 4.38 5.13
N ARG A 174 26.66 4.83 5.44
CA ARG A 174 27.68 4.01 6.10
C ARG A 174 27.28 3.68 7.54
N HIS A 175 26.75 4.64 8.29
CA HIS A 175 26.28 4.45 9.68
C HIS A 175 25.12 3.43 9.72
N LEU A 176 24.16 3.58 8.83
CA LEU A 176 23.01 2.69 8.75
C LEU A 176 23.34 1.33 8.14
N GLY A 177 24.44 1.20 7.41
CA GLY A 177 24.79 0.00 6.65
C GLY A 177 23.79 -0.29 5.52
N ILE A 178 23.26 0.76 4.88
CA ILE A 178 22.34 0.67 3.73
C ILE A 178 23.06 1.10 2.45
N ALA A 179 22.61 0.59 1.31
CA ALA A 179 23.14 0.99 0.01
C ALA A 179 22.64 2.39 -0.37
N MET A 180 23.42 3.10 -1.18
CA MET A 180 22.97 4.31 -1.86
C MET A 180 22.28 3.94 -3.19
N ASP A 181 21.27 4.69 -3.56
CA ASP A 181 20.63 4.56 -4.87
C ASP A 181 21.60 4.96 -6.00
N SER A 182 21.37 4.43 -7.19
CA SER A 182 22.15 4.78 -8.39
C SER A 182 22.00 6.26 -8.79
N TYR A 183 20.89 6.87 -8.42
CA TYR A 183 20.57 8.28 -8.64
C TYR A 183 20.76 9.14 -7.38
N TRP A 184 21.51 8.63 -6.42
CA TRP A 184 21.74 9.32 -5.16
C TRP A 184 22.22 10.77 -5.36
N THR A 185 21.66 11.65 -4.53
CA THR A 185 22.06 13.06 -4.43
C THR A 185 22.43 13.43 -3.00
N SER A 186 23.33 14.40 -2.83
CA SER A 186 23.71 14.87 -1.49
C SER A 186 22.72 15.85 -0.88
N LYS A 187 21.81 16.39 -1.69
CA LYS A 187 20.82 17.41 -1.30
C LYS A 187 19.50 17.10 -1.97
N MET A 188 18.41 17.53 -1.35
CA MET A 188 17.08 17.46 -1.92
C MET A 188 16.78 18.71 -2.74
N GLU A 189 16.24 18.51 -3.93
CA GLU A 189 15.72 19.57 -4.79
C GLU A 189 14.21 19.58 -4.67
N LEU A 190 13.65 20.68 -4.18
CA LEU A 190 12.21 20.89 -4.15
C LEU A 190 11.80 21.68 -5.39
N GLY A 191 10.80 21.18 -6.12
CA GLY A 191 10.21 21.92 -7.22
C GLY A 191 9.57 23.23 -6.77
N GLN A 192 9.24 24.11 -7.70
CA GLN A 192 8.63 25.43 -7.42
C GLN A 192 7.34 25.35 -6.58
N ASP A 193 6.69 24.20 -6.53
CA ASP A 193 5.48 23.94 -5.74
C ASP A 193 5.79 23.28 -4.38
N GLY A 194 7.03 23.18 -3.97
CA GLY A 194 7.45 22.49 -2.74
C GLY A 194 7.32 20.96 -2.82
N GLN A 195 7.18 20.41 -4.02
CA GLN A 195 7.21 18.97 -4.28
C GLN A 195 8.60 18.56 -4.76
N ASP A 196 9.06 17.41 -4.28
CA ASP A 196 10.30 16.81 -4.77
C ASP A 196 10.15 16.50 -6.26
N THR A 197 11.04 17.05 -7.09
CA THR A 197 11.07 16.84 -8.55
C THR A 197 12.07 15.77 -8.96
N SER A 198 12.68 15.06 -8.02
CA SER A 198 13.70 14.03 -8.28
C SER A 198 13.12 12.66 -8.69
N PHE A 199 11.89 12.64 -9.26
CA PHE A 199 11.28 11.43 -9.82
C PHE A 199 11.56 11.27 -11.31
#